data_5bdefb93b22190895c0e8f707cc0f51d
#
_entry.id   5bdefb93b22190895c0e8f707cc0f51d
#
_cell.length_a   1.000
_cell.length_b   1.000
_cell.length_c   1.000
_cell.angle_alpha   90.00
_cell.angle_beta   90.00
_cell.angle_gamma   90.00
#
_symmetry.space_group_name_H-M   'P 1'
#
loop_
_entity.id
_entity.type
_entity.pdbx_description
1 polymer ?
#
loop_
_entity_poly.entity_id
_entity_poly.type
_entity_poly.pdbx_seq_one_letter_code
_entity_poly.pdbx_strand_id
1 'polypeptide(L)'
;INGEQIGVVGVTTQETPILSSPGPNVHFTDEVAAVQAAVDQFTAQGINKVVALTHIGYVEDIALAQAVHGVDIIVGGHSHTFLYTPDTAPVNGDIPAGPYPTVATGTDGNPVLVVHAFQWSRYLGHLDVTFDSNGVPSSWSGDPIYMGPSVAKDPTVQALVDSYRAQVDVLRNTFIGETTVPLPIIV
;
A
#
# COMPACT_ATOMS: atom_id res chain seq x y z
N ILE A 1 7.65 11.20 15.43
CA ILE A 1 8.64 10.14 15.68
C ILE A 1 9.93 10.86 16.10
N ASN A 2 10.47 10.54 17.28
CA ASN A 2 11.70 11.19 17.80
C ASN A 2 11.68 12.74 17.81
N GLY A 3 10.51 13.34 17.98
CA GLY A 3 10.30 14.78 17.96
C GLY A 3 9.96 15.35 16.57
N GLU A 4 10.11 14.56 15.51
CA GLU A 4 9.71 14.93 14.15
C GLU A 4 8.22 14.65 13.91
N GLN A 5 7.56 15.56 13.20
CA GLN A 5 6.18 15.39 12.75
C GLN A 5 6.19 14.81 11.33
N ILE A 6 5.30 13.86 11.09
CA ILE A 6 5.08 13.25 9.78
C ILE A 6 3.61 13.46 9.42
N GLY A 7 3.34 14.06 8.27
CA GLY A 7 2.01 14.15 7.70
C GLY A 7 1.61 12.81 7.08
N VAL A 8 0.38 12.36 7.34
CA VAL A 8 -0.17 11.16 6.69
C VAL A 8 -1.52 11.52 6.08
N VAL A 9 -1.68 11.30 4.78
CA VAL A 9 -2.93 11.49 4.05
C VAL A 9 -3.42 10.17 3.48
N GLY A 10 -4.70 9.82 3.67
CA GLY A 10 -5.32 8.63 3.12
C GLY A 10 -6.12 8.92 1.85
N VAL A 11 -6.01 8.06 0.84
CA VAL A 11 -6.69 8.19 -0.46
C VAL A 11 -7.21 6.84 -0.93
N THR A 12 -8.43 6.81 -1.46
CA THR A 12 -9.01 5.61 -2.09
C THR A 12 -9.47 5.90 -3.51
N THR A 13 -9.57 4.86 -4.33
CA THR A 13 -9.92 4.97 -5.75
C THR A 13 -11.32 5.56 -5.98
N GLN A 14 -11.44 6.41 -6.99
CA GLN A 14 -12.71 6.90 -7.53
C GLN A 14 -13.57 5.78 -8.15
N GLU A 15 -13.03 4.60 -8.39
CA GLU A 15 -13.78 3.43 -8.84
C GLU A 15 -14.64 2.79 -7.74
N THR A 16 -14.49 3.21 -6.48
CA THR A 16 -15.24 2.66 -5.33
C THR A 16 -16.75 2.57 -5.55
N PRO A 17 -17.45 3.52 -6.21
CA PRO A 17 -18.88 3.38 -6.49
C PRO A 17 -19.24 2.20 -7.42
N ILE A 18 -18.31 1.79 -8.27
CA ILE A 18 -18.47 0.67 -9.20
C ILE A 18 -18.10 -0.65 -8.52
N LEU A 19 -17.04 -0.63 -7.71
CA LEU A 19 -16.48 -1.82 -7.04
C LEU A 19 -17.20 -2.17 -5.73
N SER A 20 -18.00 -1.25 -5.20
CA SER A 20 -18.62 -1.34 -3.88
C SER A 20 -20.01 -0.70 -3.89
N SER A 21 -20.65 -0.64 -2.74
CA SER A 21 -21.96 -0.03 -2.55
C SER A 21 -21.90 1.04 -1.45
N PRO A 22 -21.24 2.18 -1.70
CA PRO A 22 -21.00 3.20 -0.68
C PRO A 22 -22.27 3.95 -0.24
N GLY A 23 -23.38 3.79 -0.98
CA GLY A 23 -24.63 4.50 -0.76
C GLY A 23 -24.66 5.89 -1.41
N PRO A 24 -25.84 6.52 -1.46
CA PRO A 24 -26.07 7.73 -2.25
C PRO A 24 -25.45 9.00 -1.66
N ASN A 25 -25.00 8.96 -0.41
CA ASN A 25 -24.47 10.13 0.31
C ASN A 25 -22.94 10.16 0.37
N VAL A 26 -22.25 9.19 -0.24
CA VAL A 26 -20.79 9.13 -0.31
C VAL A 26 -20.34 9.57 -1.69
N HIS A 27 -19.51 10.60 -1.73
CA HIS A 27 -18.99 11.18 -2.97
C HIS A 27 -17.47 11.06 -2.97
N PHE A 28 -16.91 10.69 -4.12
CA PHE A 28 -15.47 10.55 -4.32
C PHE A 28 -14.98 11.77 -5.12
N THR A 29 -13.88 12.34 -4.67
CA THR A 29 -13.27 13.53 -5.27
C THR A 29 -11.97 13.16 -5.96
N ASP A 30 -11.39 14.06 -6.72
CA ASP A 30 -10.13 13.89 -7.40
C ASP A 30 -8.99 13.64 -6.40
N GLU A 31 -8.24 12.56 -6.59
CA GLU A 31 -7.17 12.10 -5.68
C GLU A 31 -6.00 13.08 -5.64
N VAL A 32 -5.60 13.62 -6.80
CA VAL A 32 -4.48 14.57 -6.90
C VAL A 32 -4.80 15.85 -6.15
N ALA A 33 -5.98 16.41 -6.38
CA ALA A 33 -6.43 17.62 -5.70
C ALA A 33 -6.57 17.41 -4.18
N ALA A 34 -7.05 16.25 -3.75
CA ALA A 34 -7.22 15.93 -2.33
C ALA A 34 -5.87 15.78 -1.63
N VAL A 35 -4.91 15.06 -2.24
CA VAL A 35 -3.57 14.90 -1.69
C VAL A 35 -2.84 16.22 -1.64
N GLN A 36 -2.86 17.02 -2.72
CA GLN A 36 -2.18 18.31 -2.74
C GLN A 36 -2.73 19.26 -1.67
N ALA A 37 -4.06 19.32 -1.49
CA ALA A 37 -4.65 20.14 -0.44
C ALA A 37 -4.23 19.71 0.97
N ALA A 38 -4.05 18.41 1.21
CA ALA A 38 -3.53 17.90 2.48
C ALA A 38 -2.05 18.27 2.69
N VAL A 39 -1.23 18.11 1.65
CA VAL A 39 0.19 18.53 1.68
C VAL A 39 0.34 20.01 1.99
N ASP A 40 -0.46 20.86 1.35
CA ASP A 40 -0.42 22.31 1.58
C ASP A 40 -0.77 22.66 3.04
N GLN A 41 -1.73 21.94 3.64
CA GLN A 41 -2.08 22.09 5.06
C GLN A 41 -0.95 21.61 5.99
N PHE A 42 -0.26 20.51 5.67
CA PHE A 42 0.89 20.03 6.43
C PHE A 42 2.05 21.02 6.36
N THR A 43 2.36 21.51 5.17
CA THR A 43 3.41 22.53 4.94
C THR A 43 3.13 23.82 5.72
N ALA A 44 1.88 24.27 5.73
CA ALA A 44 1.47 25.45 6.52
C ALA A 44 1.66 25.26 8.04
N GLN A 45 1.72 24.02 8.52
CA GLN A 45 2.01 23.66 9.91
C GLN A 45 3.50 23.38 10.17
N GLY A 46 4.37 23.55 9.16
CA GLY A 46 5.81 23.28 9.26
C GLY A 46 6.17 21.79 9.14
N ILE A 47 5.23 20.94 8.71
CA ILE A 47 5.47 19.51 8.47
C ILE A 47 5.99 19.36 7.05
N ASN A 48 7.19 18.80 6.93
CA ASN A 48 7.91 18.64 5.66
C ASN A 48 8.26 17.18 5.34
N LYS A 49 7.61 16.23 5.98
CA LYS A 49 7.71 14.79 5.69
C LYS A 49 6.30 14.26 5.55
N VAL A 50 5.94 13.80 4.35
CA VAL A 50 4.57 13.41 4.03
C VAL A 50 4.50 12.01 3.42
N VAL A 51 3.63 11.19 3.99
CA VAL A 51 3.29 9.86 3.52
C VAL A 51 1.86 9.86 3.00
N ALA A 52 1.66 9.50 1.73
CA ALA A 52 0.35 9.19 1.20
C ALA A 52 0.10 7.67 1.36
N LEU A 53 -0.96 7.32 2.08
CA LEU A 53 -1.45 5.95 2.23
C LEU A 53 -2.59 5.76 1.24
N THR A 54 -2.36 5.03 0.15
CA THR A 54 -3.26 5.00 -1.00
C THR A 54 -3.89 3.62 -1.21
N HIS A 55 -5.07 3.61 -1.80
CA HIS A 55 -5.70 2.41 -2.34
C HIS A 55 -6.27 2.71 -3.74
N ILE A 56 -5.38 3.12 -4.66
CA ILE A 56 -5.73 3.55 -6.02
C ILE A 56 -5.08 2.70 -7.12
N GLY A 57 -4.04 1.95 -6.79
CA GLY A 57 -3.30 1.10 -7.71
C GLY A 57 -1.91 1.65 -8.08
N TYR A 58 -1.02 0.76 -8.48
CA TYR A 58 0.40 1.09 -8.69
C TYR A 58 0.64 2.10 -9.82
N VAL A 59 -0.09 1.98 -10.92
CA VAL A 59 0.03 2.90 -12.06
C VAL A 59 -0.46 4.29 -11.66
N GLU A 60 -1.58 4.35 -10.96
CA GLU A 60 -2.20 5.56 -10.44
C GLU A 60 -1.34 6.21 -9.33
N ASP A 61 -0.68 5.39 -8.50
CA ASP A 61 0.26 5.88 -7.49
C ASP A 61 1.48 6.58 -8.11
N ILE A 62 2.02 6.03 -9.22
CA ILE A 62 3.09 6.69 -9.97
C ILE A 62 2.59 7.99 -10.61
N ALA A 63 1.39 7.98 -11.19
CA ALA A 63 0.79 9.19 -11.78
C ALA A 63 0.52 10.26 -10.73
N LEU A 64 0.00 9.87 -9.54
CA LEU A 64 -0.17 10.76 -8.39
C LEU A 64 1.17 11.36 -7.96
N ALA A 65 2.22 10.54 -7.80
CA ALA A 65 3.55 11.00 -7.42
C ALA A 65 4.08 12.08 -8.37
N GLN A 66 3.83 11.92 -9.69
CA GLN A 66 4.27 12.85 -10.72
C GLN A 66 3.41 14.11 -10.84
N ALA A 67 2.21 14.11 -10.24
CA ALA A 67 1.24 15.21 -10.35
C ALA A 67 1.24 16.14 -9.12
N VAL A 68 1.85 15.74 -8.00
CA VAL A 68 1.88 16.49 -6.74
C VAL A 68 3.29 16.98 -6.38
N HIS A 69 3.39 17.88 -5.43
CA HIS A 69 4.64 18.25 -4.76
C HIS A 69 4.56 17.94 -3.26
N GLY A 70 5.72 17.78 -2.63
CA GLY A 70 5.84 17.67 -1.18
C GLY A 70 5.32 16.35 -0.59
N VAL A 71 5.05 15.33 -1.41
CA VAL A 71 4.87 13.96 -0.97
C VAL A 71 6.20 13.23 -1.10
N ASP A 72 6.62 12.52 -0.06
CA ASP A 72 7.90 11.81 -0.02
C ASP A 72 7.75 10.32 -0.26
N ILE A 73 6.69 9.73 0.31
CA ILE A 73 6.45 8.29 0.24
C ILE A 73 4.98 8.02 -0.10
N ILE A 74 4.74 7.12 -1.03
CA ILE A 74 3.41 6.56 -1.31
C ILE A 74 3.43 5.09 -0.91
N VAL A 75 2.56 4.71 0.04
CA VAL A 75 2.33 3.33 0.44
C VAL A 75 1.02 2.89 -0.20
N GLY A 76 1.13 2.13 -1.29
CA GLY A 76 0.02 1.81 -2.16
C GLY A 76 -0.60 0.44 -1.94
N GLY A 77 -1.79 0.28 -2.52
CA GLY A 77 -2.58 -0.95 -2.52
C GLY A 77 -3.45 -1.07 -3.77
N HIS A 78 -4.54 -1.83 -3.70
CA HIS A 78 -5.56 -2.05 -4.72
C HIS A 78 -5.14 -3.02 -5.85
N SER A 79 -4.08 -2.73 -6.59
CA SER A 79 -3.65 -3.52 -7.76
C SER A 79 -2.88 -4.79 -7.41
N HIS A 80 -2.72 -5.13 -6.14
CA HIS A 80 -1.96 -6.30 -5.68
C HIS A 80 -0.55 -6.38 -6.31
N THR A 81 0.11 -5.24 -6.45
CA THR A 81 1.40 -5.17 -7.13
C THR A 81 2.52 -5.65 -6.22
N PHE A 82 3.36 -6.56 -6.71
CA PHE A 82 4.57 -6.98 -6.04
C PHE A 82 5.76 -6.18 -6.57
N LEU A 83 6.38 -5.39 -5.71
CA LEU A 83 7.63 -4.70 -5.99
C LEU A 83 8.75 -5.36 -5.21
N TYR A 84 9.96 -5.41 -5.78
CA TYR A 84 11.11 -6.01 -5.12
C TYR A 84 12.41 -5.42 -5.67
N THR A 85 13.48 -5.37 -4.86
CA THR A 85 14.77 -4.83 -5.29
C THR A 85 15.33 -5.67 -6.44
N PRO A 86 15.74 -5.05 -7.58
CA PRO A 86 16.02 -5.76 -8.83
C PRO A 86 17.14 -6.82 -8.74
N ASP A 87 18.14 -6.58 -7.90
CA ASP A 87 19.34 -7.45 -7.81
C ASP A 87 19.19 -8.57 -6.78
N THR A 88 18.04 -8.67 -6.11
CA THR A 88 17.73 -9.72 -5.14
C THR A 88 16.70 -10.69 -5.73
N ALA A 89 16.91 -11.99 -5.58
CA ALA A 89 15.93 -12.99 -6.00
C ALA A 89 14.77 -13.02 -4.99
N PRO A 90 13.51 -12.82 -5.44
CA PRO A 90 12.36 -12.93 -4.55
C PRO A 90 12.27 -14.32 -3.94
N VAL A 91 11.90 -14.38 -2.67
CA VAL A 91 11.58 -15.64 -2.01
C VAL A 91 10.31 -16.21 -2.65
N ASN A 92 10.23 -17.50 -2.88
CA ASN A 92 9.10 -18.25 -3.44
C ASN A 92 8.79 -18.08 -4.94
N GLY A 93 9.66 -17.47 -5.75
CA GLY A 93 9.48 -17.36 -7.19
C GLY A 93 8.36 -16.41 -7.64
N ASP A 94 7.88 -15.52 -6.77
CA ASP A 94 6.97 -14.44 -7.16
C ASP A 94 7.69 -13.48 -8.10
N ILE A 95 6.99 -12.98 -9.13
CA ILE A 95 7.58 -12.13 -10.16
C ILE A 95 7.30 -10.67 -9.83
N PRO A 96 8.33 -9.83 -9.55
CA PRO A 96 8.14 -8.41 -9.32
C PRO A 96 7.65 -7.68 -10.58
N ALA A 97 6.74 -6.73 -10.39
CA ALA A 97 6.30 -5.81 -11.44
C ALA A 97 7.25 -4.60 -11.61
N GLY A 98 8.10 -4.36 -10.63
CA GLY A 98 9.05 -3.24 -10.63
C GLY A 98 9.94 -3.24 -9.39
N PRO A 99 10.84 -2.24 -9.26
CA PRO A 99 11.75 -2.10 -8.12
C PRO A 99 11.00 -1.68 -6.84
N TYR A 100 11.59 -2.02 -5.69
CA TYR A 100 11.12 -1.57 -4.38
C TYR A 100 12.21 -0.68 -3.71
N PRO A 101 11.91 0.62 -3.45
CA PRO A 101 10.76 1.35 -3.96
C PRO A 101 10.88 1.65 -5.48
N THR A 102 9.74 1.91 -6.13
CA THR A 102 9.76 2.61 -7.41
C THR A 102 9.94 4.08 -7.15
N VAL A 103 10.91 4.72 -7.79
CA VAL A 103 11.19 6.15 -7.62
C VAL A 103 10.54 6.94 -8.73
N ALA A 104 9.59 7.78 -8.37
CA ALA A 104 9.01 8.79 -9.24
C ALA A 104 9.61 10.17 -8.93
N THR A 105 9.28 11.18 -9.72
CA THR A 105 9.72 12.57 -9.48
C THR A 105 8.49 13.46 -9.38
N GLY A 106 8.35 14.15 -8.26
CA GLY A 106 7.27 15.11 -8.03
C GLY A 106 7.38 16.37 -8.89
N THR A 107 6.35 17.20 -8.89
CA THR A 107 6.33 18.45 -9.65
C THR A 107 7.35 19.49 -9.14
N ASP A 108 7.85 19.32 -7.91
CA ASP A 108 8.93 20.08 -7.30
C ASP A 108 10.34 19.55 -7.64
N GLY A 109 10.44 18.47 -8.42
CA GLY A 109 11.69 17.83 -8.80
C GLY A 109 12.28 16.87 -7.77
N ASN A 110 11.60 16.66 -6.63
CA ASN A 110 12.04 15.78 -5.56
C ASN A 110 11.65 14.30 -5.82
N PRO A 111 12.40 13.34 -5.28
CA PRO A 111 12.04 11.94 -5.38
C PRO A 111 10.81 11.60 -4.53
N VAL A 112 9.90 10.80 -5.09
CA VAL A 112 8.76 10.21 -4.40
C VAL A 112 8.92 8.70 -4.43
N LEU A 113 8.94 8.06 -3.27
CA LEU A 113 9.18 6.63 -3.12
C LEU A 113 7.85 5.87 -3.09
N VAL A 114 7.53 5.15 -4.16
CA VAL A 114 6.29 4.36 -4.26
C VAL A 114 6.57 2.92 -3.86
N VAL A 115 5.84 2.39 -2.87
CA VAL A 115 5.98 1.03 -2.36
C VAL A 115 4.66 0.27 -2.37
N HIS A 116 4.72 -0.99 -2.77
CA HIS A 116 3.64 -1.97 -2.71
C HIS A 116 4.19 -3.30 -2.21
N ALA A 117 3.45 -3.99 -1.34
CA ALA A 117 3.87 -5.24 -0.71
C ALA A 117 2.99 -6.44 -1.11
N PHE A 118 2.55 -6.50 -2.39
CA PHE A 118 1.72 -7.55 -2.95
C PHE A 118 0.32 -7.62 -2.32
N GLN A 119 -0.15 -8.83 -1.93
CA GLN A 119 -1.53 -9.05 -1.52
C GLN A 119 -1.62 -9.99 -0.31
N TRP A 120 -2.75 -9.88 0.41
CA TRP A 120 -3.21 -10.81 1.47
C TRP A 120 -2.16 -11.11 2.54
N SER A 121 -1.41 -10.08 2.95
CA SER A 121 -0.34 -10.20 3.95
C SER A 121 0.73 -11.25 3.62
N ARG A 122 0.91 -11.56 2.32
CA ARG A 122 1.96 -12.48 1.87
C ARG A 122 3.36 -11.91 2.10
N TYR A 123 3.49 -10.58 2.02
CA TYR A 123 4.71 -9.83 2.35
C TYR A 123 4.39 -8.70 3.32
N LEU A 124 5.34 -8.37 4.15
CA LEU A 124 5.38 -7.16 4.96
C LEU A 124 6.34 -6.17 4.29
N GLY A 125 5.84 -5.03 3.85
CA GLY A 125 6.67 -3.96 3.29
C GLY A 125 7.60 -3.39 4.35
N HIS A 126 8.88 -3.22 4.02
CA HIS A 126 9.89 -2.62 4.87
C HIS A 126 10.70 -1.62 4.06
N LEU A 127 10.71 -0.36 4.48
CA LEU A 127 11.45 0.72 3.84
C LEU A 127 12.06 1.63 4.92
N ASP A 128 13.39 1.72 4.91
CA ASP A 128 14.13 2.71 5.68
C ASP A 128 14.41 3.92 4.79
N VAL A 129 14.10 5.12 5.27
CA VAL A 129 14.31 6.36 4.54
C VAL A 129 15.09 7.35 5.40
N THR A 130 16.16 7.90 4.84
CA THR A 130 16.87 9.05 5.43
C THR A 130 16.44 10.31 4.70
N PHE A 131 16.07 11.32 5.45
CA PHE A 131 15.70 12.63 4.95
C PHE A 131 16.84 13.63 5.13
N ASP A 132 16.98 14.58 4.24
CA ASP A 132 17.90 15.71 4.39
C ASP A 132 17.32 16.78 5.34
N SER A 133 18.04 17.87 5.52
CA SER A 133 17.62 18.98 6.40
C SER A 133 16.36 19.73 5.92
N ASN A 134 15.96 19.54 4.65
CA ASN A 134 14.75 20.14 4.08
C ASN A 134 13.54 19.18 4.16
N GLY A 135 13.76 17.95 4.61
CA GLY A 135 12.74 16.91 4.66
C GLY A 135 12.60 16.10 3.37
N VAL A 136 13.56 16.20 2.44
CA VAL A 136 13.55 15.46 1.17
C VAL A 136 14.25 14.10 1.36
N PRO A 137 13.70 12.99 0.83
CA PRO A 137 14.36 11.68 0.84
C PRO A 137 15.73 11.74 0.15
N SER A 138 16.81 11.42 0.89
CA SER A 138 18.19 11.48 0.41
C SER A 138 18.83 10.11 0.21
N SER A 139 18.36 9.12 0.95
CA SER A 139 18.73 7.71 0.75
C SER A 139 17.63 6.79 1.30
N TRP A 140 17.55 5.59 0.73
CA TRP A 140 16.57 4.58 1.15
C TRP A 140 17.12 3.18 0.94
N SER A 141 16.54 2.22 1.71
CA SER A 141 16.82 0.79 1.58
C SER A 141 15.63 -0.01 2.12
N GLY A 142 15.54 -1.26 1.70
CA GLY A 142 14.52 -2.18 2.17
C GLY A 142 13.89 -2.98 1.04
N ASP A 143 13.15 -4.01 1.44
CA ASP A 143 12.39 -4.89 0.56
C ASP A 143 11.17 -5.45 1.30
N PRO A 144 10.13 -5.92 0.60
CA PRO A 144 9.07 -6.69 1.22
C PRO A 144 9.59 -8.01 1.82
N ILE A 145 9.29 -8.23 3.09
CA ILE A 145 9.67 -9.42 3.85
C ILE A 145 8.61 -10.51 3.65
N TYR A 146 9.01 -11.67 3.13
CA TYR A 146 8.08 -12.80 2.95
C TYR A 146 7.56 -13.33 4.29
N MET A 147 6.24 -13.31 4.47
CA MET A 147 5.55 -13.78 5.67
C MET A 147 5.18 -15.27 5.57
N GLY A 148 6.20 -16.10 5.28
CA GLY A 148 6.05 -17.53 5.08
C GLY A 148 6.03 -18.36 6.37
N PRO A 149 6.00 -19.70 6.24
CA PRO A 149 5.89 -20.62 7.39
C PRO A 149 7.02 -20.52 8.42
N SER A 150 8.18 -19.95 8.05
CA SER A 150 9.31 -19.71 8.96
C SER A 150 9.12 -18.53 9.92
N VAL A 151 8.14 -17.65 9.64
CA VAL A 151 7.83 -16.53 10.51
C VAL A 151 6.98 -17.01 11.67
N ALA A 152 7.49 -16.83 12.89
CA ALA A 152 6.79 -17.25 14.10
C ALA A 152 5.50 -16.43 14.28
N LYS A 153 4.41 -17.13 14.55
CA LYS A 153 3.12 -16.49 14.84
C LYS A 153 3.10 -15.99 16.28
N ASP A 154 2.58 -14.80 16.50
CA ASP A 154 2.26 -14.33 17.84
C ASP A 154 1.17 -15.22 18.46
N PRO A 155 1.39 -15.84 19.62
CA PRO A 155 0.45 -16.79 20.20
C PRO A 155 -0.87 -16.13 20.63
N THR A 156 -0.84 -14.86 21.04
CA THR A 156 -2.03 -14.12 21.46
C THR A 156 -2.93 -13.80 20.27
N VAL A 157 -2.32 -13.30 19.19
CA VAL A 157 -3.03 -13.02 17.93
C VAL A 157 -3.55 -14.32 17.31
N GLN A 158 -2.74 -15.41 17.34
CA GLN A 158 -3.18 -16.71 16.82
C GLN A 158 -4.39 -17.25 17.59
N ALA A 159 -4.41 -17.14 18.93
CA ALA A 159 -5.56 -17.55 19.73
C ALA A 159 -6.84 -16.76 19.37
N LEU A 160 -6.70 -15.46 19.11
CA LEU A 160 -7.81 -14.63 18.66
C LEU A 160 -8.32 -15.08 17.27
N VAL A 161 -7.43 -15.31 16.32
CA VAL A 161 -7.76 -15.84 14.98
C VAL A 161 -8.48 -17.19 15.09
N ASP A 162 -7.99 -18.09 15.94
CA ASP A 162 -8.57 -19.42 16.13
C ASP A 162 -9.97 -19.35 16.76
N SER A 163 -10.25 -18.36 17.59
CA SER A 163 -11.60 -18.15 18.17
C SER A 163 -12.66 -17.80 17.11
N TYR A 164 -12.27 -17.09 16.04
CA TYR A 164 -13.16 -16.75 14.93
C TYR A 164 -13.21 -17.85 13.84
N ARG A 165 -12.13 -18.64 13.70
CA ARG A 165 -12.03 -19.70 12.70
C ARG A 165 -13.18 -20.68 12.76
N ALA A 166 -13.60 -21.11 13.93
CA ALA A 166 -14.69 -22.08 14.11
C ALA A 166 -16.00 -21.61 13.44
N GLN A 167 -16.31 -20.33 13.51
CA GLN A 167 -17.51 -19.75 12.88
C GLN A 167 -17.35 -19.67 11.34
N VAL A 168 -16.16 -19.30 10.86
CA VAL A 168 -15.85 -19.24 9.43
C VAL A 168 -15.85 -20.65 8.80
N ASP A 169 -15.32 -21.66 9.52
CA ASP A 169 -15.24 -23.03 9.04
C ASP A 169 -16.62 -23.66 8.85
N VAL A 170 -17.63 -23.28 9.64
CA VAL A 170 -19.02 -23.71 9.43
C VAL A 170 -19.51 -23.22 8.07
N LEU A 171 -19.32 -21.95 7.74
CA LEU A 171 -19.72 -21.38 6.45
C LEU A 171 -18.90 -21.95 5.29
N ARG A 172 -17.58 -22.03 5.45
CA ARG A 172 -16.63 -22.52 4.44
C ARG A 172 -16.87 -23.96 4.05
N ASN A 173 -17.27 -24.80 4.99
CA ASN A 173 -17.50 -26.25 4.76
C ASN A 173 -18.96 -26.58 4.50
N THR A 174 -19.86 -25.59 4.44
CA THR A 174 -21.24 -25.81 4.06
C THR A 174 -21.31 -26.17 2.57
N PHE A 175 -21.85 -27.37 2.29
CA PHE A 175 -22.05 -27.80 0.90
C PHE A 175 -23.11 -26.93 0.22
N ILE A 176 -22.74 -26.26 -0.87
CA ILE A 176 -23.63 -25.36 -1.63
C ILE A 176 -23.91 -25.86 -3.05
N GLY A 177 -23.18 -26.87 -3.52
CA GLY A 177 -23.34 -27.44 -4.84
C GLY A 177 -22.09 -28.13 -5.37
N GLU A 178 -22.22 -28.73 -6.54
CA GLU A 178 -21.15 -29.39 -7.28
C GLU A 178 -21.01 -28.79 -8.68
N THR A 179 -19.80 -28.82 -9.22
CA THR A 179 -19.51 -28.50 -10.62
C THR A 179 -18.79 -29.68 -11.27
N THR A 180 -19.14 -29.98 -12.51
CA THR A 180 -18.50 -31.02 -13.33
C THR A 180 -17.26 -30.52 -14.07
N VAL A 181 -16.97 -29.23 -14.00
CA VAL A 181 -15.82 -28.61 -14.62
C VAL A 181 -15.10 -27.70 -13.60
N PRO A 182 -13.77 -27.54 -13.72
CA PRO A 182 -13.06 -26.56 -12.90
C PRO A 182 -13.61 -25.15 -13.13
N LEU A 183 -13.87 -24.41 -12.05
CA LEU A 183 -14.20 -22.99 -12.12
C LEU A 183 -12.89 -22.19 -11.97
N PRO A 184 -12.41 -21.50 -13.02
CA PRO A 184 -11.22 -20.67 -12.90
C PRO A 184 -11.52 -19.49 -11.98
N ILE A 185 -10.58 -19.21 -11.08
CA ILE A 185 -10.57 -17.95 -10.33
C ILE A 185 -9.92 -16.93 -11.26
N ILE A 186 -10.72 -15.99 -11.76
CA ILE A 186 -10.21 -14.82 -12.48
C ILE A 186 -9.97 -13.76 -11.40
N VAL A 187 -8.72 -13.46 -11.14
CA VAL A 187 -8.27 -12.42 -10.20
C VAL A 187 -7.78 -11.25 -11.01
#